data_80188450625e9d4e4531ab9b2d444921
#
_entry.id   80188450625e9d4e4531ab9b2d444921
#
_cell.length_a   1.000
_cell.length_b   1.000
_cell.length_c   1.000
_cell.angle_alpha   90.00
_cell.angle_beta   90.00
_cell.angle_gamma   90.00
#
_symmetry.space_group_name_H-M   'P 1'
#
loop_
_entity.id
_entity.type
_entity.pdbx_description
1 polymer ?
#
loop_
_entity_poly.entity_id
_entity_poly.type
_entity_poly.pdbx_seq_one_letter_code
_entity_poly.pdbx_strand_id
1 'polypeptide(L)'
;MSEPSAWSSGWRCQWHGVVYPLRPAYRPVPEGLKGLLRDAVMPVWLPWPLPDGWLVTGFAGAGDDRDGTRACVVALSGPNPMGGLGEMLLVSEEMGVGLGAWLAGLPGPDPGEGFATGMPHAFVRYRHRDFPLWHVDAPDRAAFAGEMLGNWLWVVLWPDTAGVLMVEPLPLRDLRDPDQDLDLPFGAASPRLPG
;
A
#
# COMPACT_ATOMS: atom_id res chain seq x y z
N MET A 1 -8.47 -18.12 11.86
CA MET A 1 -9.33 -16.96 11.58
C MET A 1 -10.77 -17.43 11.52
N SER A 2 -11.70 -16.79 12.25
CA SER A 2 -13.10 -17.19 12.30
C SER A 2 -13.94 -16.20 11.48
N GLU A 3 -14.84 -16.75 10.67
CA GLU A 3 -15.75 -15.97 9.83
C GLU A 3 -16.83 -15.25 10.67
N PRO A 4 -17.47 -14.22 10.12
CA PRO A 4 -18.61 -13.58 10.73
C PRO A 4 -19.71 -14.60 11.05
N SER A 5 -20.38 -14.41 12.17
CA SER A 5 -21.48 -15.27 12.63
C SER A 5 -22.70 -14.43 13.02
N ALA A 6 -23.82 -15.08 13.36
CA ALA A 6 -25.00 -14.36 13.85
C ALA A 6 -24.73 -13.48 15.09
N TRP A 7 -23.64 -13.73 15.80
CA TRP A 7 -23.22 -13.04 17.04
C TRP A 7 -21.98 -12.14 16.88
N SER A 8 -21.34 -12.16 15.71
CA SER A 8 -20.13 -11.37 15.42
C SER A 8 -20.14 -10.92 13.97
N SER A 9 -20.22 -9.64 13.73
CA SER A 9 -20.31 -9.05 12.38
C SER A 9 -18.97 -8.98 11.66
N GLY A 10 -17.84 -9.22 12.32
CA GLY A 10 -16.49 -9.10 11.74
C GLY A 10 -15.73 -10.42 11.78
N TRP A 11 -14.76 -10.53 10.87
CA TRP A 11 -13.75 -11.58 10.90
C TRP A 11 -12.91 -11.45 12.18
N ARG A 12 -12.64 -12.55 12.85
CA ARG A 12 -11.85 -12.53 14.09
C ARG A 12 -10.66 -13.46 14.00
N CYS A 13 -9.52 -12.92 14.42
CA CYS A 13 -8.33 -13.68 14.73
C CYS A 13 -8.26 -13.91 16.25
N GLN A 14 -7.94 -15.12 16.67
CA GLN A 14 -7.78 -15.45 18.09
C GLN A 14 -6.72 -14.57 18.79
N TRP A 15 -5.72 -14.11 18.04
CA TRP A 15 -4.59 -13.34 18.55
C TRP A 15 -4.73 -11.82 18.33
N HIS A 16 -5.42 -11.41 17.25
CA HIS A 16 -5.48 -10.01 16.83
C HIS A 16 -6.87 -9.37 16.97
N GLY A 17 -7.88 -10.12 17.42
CA GLY A 17 -9.23 -9.60 17.53
C GLY A 17 -9.95 -9.48 16.18
N VAL A 18 -10.59 -8.34 15.92
CA VAL A 18 -11.22 -8.08 14.62
C VAL A 18 -10.12 -7.88 13.57
N VAL A 19 -10.24 -8.57 12.43
CA VAL A 19 -9.28 -8.50 11.32
C VAL A 19 -10.04 -8.40 10.00
N TYR A 20 -9.41 -7.78 9.02
CA TYR A 20 -9.92 -7.68 7.66
C TYR A 20 -9.19 -8.70 6.78
N PRO A 21 -9.89 -9.68 6.18
CA PRO A 21 -9.25 -10.69 5.36
C PRO A 21 -8.61 -10.02 4.13
N LEU A 22 -7.36 -10.37 3.87
CA LEU A 22 -6.70 -10.03 2.62
C LEU A 22 -7.29 -10.92 1.53
N ARG A 23 -7.84 -10.30 0.51
CA ARG A 23 -8.39 -11.00 -0.66
C ARG A 23 -7.26 -11.44 -1.58
N PRO A 24 -7.46 -12.49 -2.40
CA PRO A 24 -6.50 -12.86 -3.43
C PRO A 24 -6.14 -11.65 -4.31
N ALA A 25 -4.88 -11.55 -4.67
CA ALA A 25 -4.41 -10.43 -5.47
C ALA A 25 -5.07 -10.42 -6.86
N TYR A 26 -5.48 -9.24 -7.30
CA TYR A 26 -5.94 -9.03 -8.66
C TYR A 26 -4.75 -9.03 -9.62
N ARG A 27 -4.96 -9.61 -10.79
CA ARG A 27 -3.94 -9.59 -11.85
C ARG A 27 -3.60 -8.15 -12.26
N PRO A 28 -2.34 -7.90 -12.67
CA PRO A 28 -1.92 -6.61 -13.19
C PRO A 28 -2.44 -6.38 -14.61
N VAL A 29 -3.73 -6.14 -14.71
CA VAL A 29 -4.46 -5.85 -15.96
C VAL A 29 -5.57 -4.83 -15.64
N PRO A 30 -6.12 -4.11 -16.64
CA PRO A 30 -7.16 -3.11 -16.39
C PRO A 30 -8.38 -3.66 -15.64
N GLU A 31 -8.77 -4.91 -15.89
CA GLU A 31 -9.88 -5.58 -15.20
C GLU A 31 -9.59 -5.82 -13.73
N GLY A 32 -8.34 -6.12 -13.39
CA GLY A 32 -7.89 -6.26 -12.00
C GLY A 32 -7.98 -4.94 -11.24
N LEU A 33 -7.55 -3.85 -11.85
CA LEU A 33 -7.73 -2.51 -11.28
C LEU A 33 -9.22 -2.18 -11.09
N LYS A 34 -10.05 -2.38 -12.11
CA LYS A 34 -11.50 -2.17 -12.01
C LYS A 34 -12.12 -3.01 -10.89
N GLY A 35 -11.62 -4.23 -10.69
CA GLY A 35 -12.03 -5.10 -9.59
C GLY A 35 -11.74 -4.47 -8.23
N LEU A 36 -10.53 -3.97 -8.01
CA LEU A 36 -10.18 -3.28 -6.76
C LEU A 36 -11.00 -2.00 -6.58
N LEU A 37 -11.09 -1.16 -7.62
CA LEU A 37 -11.75 0.16 -7.53
C LEU A 37 -13.25 0.07 -7.23
N ARG A 38 -13.91 -1.03 -7.62
CA ARG A 38 -15.35 -1.23 -7.38
C ARG A 38 -15.72 -1.15 -5.89
N ASP A 39 -14.87 -1.74 -5.04
CA ASP A 39 -15.13 -1.91 -3.63
C ASP A 39 -14.24 -1.03 -2.74
N ALA A 40 -13.33 -0.26 -3.36
CA ALA A 40 -12.35 0.55 -2.65
C ALA A 40 -13.00 1.76 -1.97
N VAL A 41 -13.10 1.74 -0.65
CA VAL A 41 -13.48 2.92 0.15
C VAL A 41 -12.26 3.77 0.49
N MET A 42 -11.06 3.17 0.42
CA MET A 42 -9.77 3.83 0.64
C MET A 42 -9.20 4.39 -0.66
N PRO A 43 -8.36 5.44 -0.61
CA PRO A 43 -7.58 5.86 -1.77
C PRO A 43 -6.76 4.72 -2.35
N VAL A 44 -6.69 4.63 -3.67
CA VAL A 44 -5.84 3.68 -4.38
C VAL A 44 -4.68 4.45 -4.99
N TRP A 45 -3.59 4.54 -4.22
CA TRP A 45 -2.45 5.37 -4.58
C TRP A 45 -1.57 4.74 -5.65
N LEU A 46 -1.19 5.55 -6.63
CA LEU A 46 -0.19 5.21 -7.64
C LEU A 46 0.81 6.37 -7.77
N PRO A 47 2.13 6.12 -7.87
CA PRO A 47 3.08 7.14 -8.29
C PRO A 47 2.74 7.63 -9.70
N TRP A 48 2.66 8.94 -9.90
CA TRP A 48 2.38 9.47 -11.23
C TRP A 48 3.06 10.81 -11.48
N PRO A 49 3.89 10.92 -12.54
CA PRO A 49 4.24 9.83 -13.46
C PRO A 49 4.92 8.67 -12.75
N LEU A 50 4.80 7.47 -13.33
CA LEU A 50 5.60 6.33 -12.86
C LEU A 50 7.08 6.65 -13.02
N PRO A 51 7.94 6.18 -12.12
CA PRO A 51 9.39 6.25 -12.36
C PRO A 51 9.75 5.52 -13.66
N ASP A 52 10.80 5.97 -14.33
CA ASP A 52 11.19 5.41 -15.63
C ASP A 52 11.42 3.90 -15.59
N GLY A 53 10.74 3.18 -16.49
CA GLY A 53 10.83 1.73 -16.59
C GLY A 53 10.05 0.95 -15.52
N TRP A 54 9.28 1.63 -14.66
CA TRP A 54 8.43 0.97 -13.67
C TRP A 54 7.09 0.52 -14.26
N LEU A 55 6.63 -0.65 -13.82
CA LEU A 55 5.40 -1.30 -14.26
C LEU A 55 4.50 -1.59 -13.06
N VAL A 56 3.21 -1.57 -13.28
CA VAL A 56 2.22 -2.05 -12.31
C VAL A 56 2.20 -3.57 -12.33
N THR A 57 2.41 -4.19 -11.18
CA THR A 57 2.59 -5.65 -11.05
C THR A 57 1.51 -6.33 -10.21
N GLY A 58 0.51 -5.59 -9.74
CA GLY A 58 -0.65 -6.18 -9.08
C GLY A 58 -1.38 -5.23 -8.18
N PHE A 59 -2.52 -5.72 -7.72
CA PHE A 59 -3.42 -5.02 -6.83
C PHE A 59 -3.94 -5.98 -5.77
N ALA A 60 -4.14 -5.51 -4.55
CA ALA A 60 -4.79 -6.31 -3.51
C ALA A 60 -5.63 -5.41 -2.61
N GLY A 61 -6.57 -6.01 -1.90
CA GLY A 61 -7.40 -5.31 -0.93
C GLY A 61 -7.71 -6.19 0.27
N ALA A 62 -7.77 -5.58 1.45
CA ALA A 62 -8.27 -6.22 2.65
C ALA A 62 -9.61 -5.59 3.06
N GLY A 63 -10.55 -6.44 3.38
CA GLY A 63 -11.91 -6.01 3.71
C GLY A 63 -12.91 -7.15 3.54
N ASP A 64 -14.17 -6.85 3.71
CA ASP A 64 -15.27 -7.79 3.49
C ASP A 64 -16.35 -7.21 2.58
N ASP A 65 -17.35 -8.04 2.22
CA ASP A 65 -18.40 -7.64 1.29
C ASP A 65 -19.42 -6.68 1.91
N ARG A 66 -19.42 -6.54 3.24
CA ARG A 66 -20.34 -5.68 3.97
C ARG A 66 -19.78 -4.26 4.12
N ASP A 67 -18.51 -4.16 4.53
CA ASP A 67 -17.88 -2.89 4.89
C ASP A 67 -16.98 -2.35 3.77
N GLY A 68 -16.82 -3.11 2.68
CA GLY A 68 -15.96 -2.79 1.57
C GLY A 68 -14.47 -3.03 1.87
N THR A 69 -13.62 -2.47 1.03
CA THR A 69 -12.16 -2.64 1.13
C THR A 69 -11.58 -1.57 2.04
N ARG A 70 -11.09 -1.99 3.21
CA ARG A 70 -10.51 -1.13 4.27
C ARG A 70 -9.01 -0.90 4.13
N ALA A 71 -8.35 -1.65 3.27
CA ALA A 71 -7.00 -1.39 2.83
C ALA A 71 -6.84 -1.76 1.36
N CYS A 72 -6.08 -0.94 0.63
CA CYS A 72 -5.75 -1.16 -0.77
C CYS A 72 -4.23 -1.20 -0.95
N VAL A 73 -3.77 -2.09 -1.81
CA VAL A 73 -2.35 -2.20 -2.18
C VAL A 73 -2.21 -2.09 -3.68
N VAL A 74 -1.26 -1.28 -4.12
CA VAL A 74 -0.76 -1.26 -5.50
C VAL A 74 0.69 -1.72 -5.48
N ALA A 75 1.00 -2.75 -6.26
CA ALA A 75 2.35 -3.28 -6.43
C ALA A 75 2.98 -2.79 -7.72
N LEU A 76 4.24 -2.43 -7.65
CA LEU A 76 5.04 -1.95 -8.77
C LEU A 76 6.40 -2.63 -8.77
N SER A 77 7.01 -2.73 -9.95
CA SER A 77 8.37 -3.22 -10.10
C SER A 77 9.08 -2.47 -11.24
N GLY A 78 10.37 -2.22 -11.08
CA GLY A 78 11.16 -1.51 -12.06
C GLY A 78 12.63 -1.42 -11.69
N PRO A 79 13.44 -0.63 -12.42
CA PRO A 79 14.85 -0.46 -12.11
C PRO A 79 15.06 0.17 -10.74
N ASN A 80 15.93 -0.42 -9.92
CA ASN A 80 16.43 0.22 -8.72
C ASN A 80 17.59 1.15 -9.10
N PRO A 81 17.55 2.44 -8.72
CA PRO A 81 18.64 3.38 -9.02
C PRO A 81 20.00 2.94 -8.49
N MET A 82 20.04 2.13 -7.42
CA MET A 82 21.26 1.56 -6.86
C MET A 82 21.71 0.27 -7.56
N GLY A 83 20.99 -0.16 -8.61
CA GLY A 83 21.25 -1.35 -9.41
C GLY A 83 20.30 -2.51 -9.12
N GLY A 84 20.02 -3.30 -10.18
CA GLY A 84 19.11 -4.43 -10.11
C GLY A 84 17.64 -4.06 -10.20
N LEU A 85 16.78 -4.98 -9.76
CA LEU A 85 15.35 -4.84 -9.75
C LEU A 85 14.88 -4.25 -8.42
N GLY A 86 13.97 -3.29 -8.49
CA GLY A 86 13.23 -2.74 -7.36
C GLY A 86 11.78 -3.18 -7.37
N GLU A 87 11.19 -3.33 -6.20
CA GLU A 87 9.76 -3.56 -6.00
C GLU A 87 9.23 -2.53 -5.01
N MET A 88 8.02 -2.05 -5.23
CA MET A 88 7.36 -1.07 -4.37
C MET A 88 5.92 -1.49 -4.13
N LEU A 89 5.50 -1.44 -2.88
CA LEU A 89 4.09 -1.52 -2.50
C LEU A 89 3.65 -0.18 -1.93
N LEU A 90 2.56 0.34 -2.46
CA LEU A 90 1.83 1.47 -1.89
C LEU A 90 0.58 0.93 -1.20
N VAL A 91 0.46 1.15 0.09
CA VAL A 91 -0.67 0.70 0.89
C VAL A 91 -1.41 1.90 1.44
N SER A 92 -2.71 1.96 1.21
CA SER A 92 -3.62 2.86 1.89
C SER A 92 -4.54 2.05 2.78
N GLU A 93 -4.62 2.37 4.07
CA GLU A 93 -5.45 1.62 4.99
C GLU A 93 -6.07 2.49 6.08
N GLU A 94 -7.23 2.10 6.57
CA GLU A 94 -7.77 2.65 7.82
C GLU A 94 -6.85 2.29 8.99
N MET A 95 -6.75 3.21 9.95
CA MET A 95 -5.96 2.98 11.15
C MET A 95 -6.46 1.73 11.89
N GLY A 96 -5.52 0.86 12.27
CA GLY A 96 -5.79 -0.39 12.96
C GLY A 96 -6.07 -1.60 12.06
N VAL A 97 -6.08 -1.46 10.73
CA VAL A 97 -6.17 -2.62 9.82
C VAL A 97 -4.91 -3.46 9.85
N GLY A 98 -3.74 -2.83 9.78
CA GLY A 98 -2.44 -3.47 9.98
C GLY A 98 -1.86 -4.18 8.77
N LEU A 99 -2.42 -3.99 7.57
CA LEU A 99 -1.89 -4.59 6.36
C LEU A 99 -0.53 -3.98 5.99
N GLY A 100 -0.40 -2.64 6.08
CA GLY A 100 0.84 -1.94 5.81
C GLY A 100 1.94 -2.32 6.80
N ALA A 101 1.62 -2.40 8.09
CA ALA A 101 2.54 -2.85 9.12
C ALA A 101 3.02 -4.30 8.86
N TRP A 102 2.11 -5.20 8.52
CA TRP A 102 2.46 -6.58 8.16
C TRP A 102 3.37 -6.65 6.93
N LEU A 103 3.07 -5.90 5.87
CA LEU A 103 3.91 -5.82 4.66
C LEU A 103 5.27 -5.19 4.94
N ALA A 104 5.33 -4.25 5.89
CA ALA A 104 6.57 -3.67 6.38
C ALA A 104 7.37 -4.63 7.30
N GLY A 105 6.77 -5.75 7.73
CA GLY A 105 7.40 -6.73 8.62
C GLY A 105 7.32 -6.38 10.11
N LEU A 106 6.36 -5.52 10.49
CA LEU A 106 6.14 -5.12 11.87
C LEU A 106 5.18 -6.07 12.59
N PRO A 107 5.30 -6.21 13.91
CA PRO A 107 4.45 -7.10 14.71
C PRO A 107 3.06 -6.52 15.04
N GLY A 108 2.87 -5.21 14.91
CA GLY A 108 1.65 -4.49 15.30
C GLY A 108 0.76 -4.10 14.12
N PRO A 109 -0.40 -3.50 14.36
CA PRO A 109 -1.30 -3.01 13.31
C PRO A 109 -0.96 -1.61 12.81
N ASP A 110 0.02 -0.94 13.39
CA ASP A 110 0.42 0.44 13.10
C ASP A 110 1.95 0.58 13.18
N PRO A 111 2.51 1.77 12.87
CA PRO A 111 3.95 1.99 12.88
C PRO A 111 4.65 1.84 14.24
N GLY A 112 3.90 1.73 15.32
CA GLY A 112 4.43 1.51 16.67
C GLY A 112 4.66 2.77 17.49
N GLU A 113 5.10 2.58 18.75
CA GLU A 113 5.40 3.67 19.68
C GLU A 113 6.59 4.51 19.19
N GLY A 114 6.48 5.83 19.36
CA GLY A 114 7.51 6.76 18.91
C GLY A 114 7.48 7.10 17.43
N PHE A 115 6.52 6.57 16.68
CA PHE A 115 6.29 6.93 15.28
C PHE A 115 6.05 8.44 15.15
N ALA A 116 6.50 9.00 14.02
CA ALA A 116 6.38 10.43 13.68
C ALA A 116 7.07 11.38 14.68
N THR A 117 8.05 10.90 15.44
CA THR A 117 8.92 11.76 16.25
C THR A 117 10.08 12.29 15.42
N GLY A 118 10.37 13.57 15.57
CA GLY A 118 11.46 14.21 14.83
C GLY A 118 11.09 14.64 13.40
N MET A 119 12.11 14.90 12.59
CA MET A 119 11.92 15.33 11.21
C MET A 119 11.48 14.16 10.33
N PRO A 120 10.59 14.38 9.36
CA PRO A 120 10.24 13.37 8.37
C PRO A 120 11.48 12.94 7.56
N HIS A 121 11.49 11.67 7.16
CA HIS A 121 12.57 11.09 6.37
C HIS A 121 12.29 11.12 4.86
N ALA A 122 11.01 11.20 4.48
CA ALA A 122 10.55 11.25 3.09
C ALA A 122 9.24 12.02 2.98
N PHE A 123 8.83 12.29 1.75
CA PHE A 123 7.55 12.93 1.46
C PHE A 123 6.88 12.25 0.26
N VAL A 124 5.55 12.25 0.27
CA VAL A 124 4.74 12.03 -0.92
C VAL A 124 4.01 13.32 -1.27
N ARG A 125 3.72 13.51 -2.55
CA ARG A 125 3.04 14.71 -3.05
C ARG A 125 1.71 14.36 -3.69
N TYR A 126 0.64 14.98 -3.21
CA TYR A 126 -0.68 14.86 -3.79
C TYR A 126 -1.37 16.24 -3.87
N ARG A 127 -1.90 16.59 -5.04
CA ARG A 127 -2.58 17.87 -5.29
C ARG A 127 -1.77 19.08 -4.79
N HIS A 128 -0.47 19.13 -5.12
CA HIS A 128 0.46 20.21 -4.73
C HIS A 128 0.74 20.32 -3.21
N ARG A 129 0.39 19.32 -2.42
CA ARG A 129 0.74 19.25 -1.00
C ARG A 129 1.70 18.09 -0.77
N ASP A 130 2.70 18.34 0.05
CA ASP A 130 3.62 17.32 0.54
C ASP A 130 3.09 16.75 1.87
N PHE A 131 3.06 15.43 1.96
CA PHE A 131 2.69 14.69 3.16
C PHE A 131 3.92 13.98 3.69
N PRO A 132 4.24 14.17 4.98
CA PRO A 132 5.44 13.61 5.57
C PRO A 132 5.32 12.12 5.78
N LEU A 133 6.44 11.43 5.59
CA LEU A 133 6.61 10.02 5.90
C LEU A 133 7.82 9.83 6.81
N TRP A 134 7.71 8.90 7.74
CA TRP A 134 8.79 8.50 8.62
C TRP A 134 9.24 7.09 8.28
N HIS A 135 10.54 6.90 8.28
CA HIS A 135 11.13 5.56 8.13
C HIS A 135 10.72 4.67 9.29
N VAL A 136 10.39 3.44 8.98
CA VAL A 136 10.08 2.38 9.93
C VAL A 136 11.15 1.30 9.81
N ASP A 137 11.72 0.88 10.92
CA ASP A 137 12.81 -0.09 10.92
C ASP A 137 12.32 -1.46 10.44
N ALA A 138 12.95 -1.95 9.38
CA ALA A 138 12.60 -3.22 8.73
C ALA A 138 13.88 -3.85 8.15
N PRO A 139 14.11 -5.16 8.34
CA PRO A 139 15.44 -5.77 8.16
C PRO A 139 15.90 -5.92 6.70
N ASP A 140 14.99 -6.03 5.74
CA ASP A 140 15.31 -6.38 4.34
C ASP A 140 14.66 -5.45 3.30
N ARG A 141 14.07 -4.36 3.78
CA ARG A 141 13.30 -3.41 2.97
C ARG A 141 13.40 -2.00 3.53
N ALA A 142 13.20 -1.00 2.69
CA ALA A 142 12.92 0.34 3.17
C ALA A 142 11.40 0.49 3.34
N ALA A 143 10.96 0.84 4.54
CA ALA A 143 9.55 1.07 4.83
C ALA A 143 9.35 2.49 5.35
N PHE A 144 8.35 3.16 4.82
CA PHE A 144 7.95 4.51 5.22
C PHE A 144 6.46 4.52 5.49
N ALA A 145 6.06 5.20 6.56
CA ALA A 145 4.66 5.37 6.91
C ALA A 145 4.34 6.82 7.24
N GLY A 146 3.09 7.20 7.05
CA GLY A 146 2.57 8.51 7.42
C GLY A 146 1.07 8.57 7.33
N GLU A 147 0.48 9.59 7.93
CA GLU A 147 -0.94 9.86 7.80
C GLU A 147 -1.19 10.69 6.54
N MET A 148 -2.14 10.25 5.73
CA MET A 148 -2.59 10.97 4.54
C MET A 148 -4.11 10.89 4.40
N LEU A 149 -4.77 12.04 4.46
CA LEU A 149 -6.23 12.17 4.35
C LEU A 149 -7.00 11.32 5.39
N GLY A 150 -6.48 11.21 6.60
CA GLY A 150 -7.11 10.47 7.71
C GLY A 150 -6.86 8.95 7.70
N ASN A 151 -5.95 8.49 6.85
CA ASN A 151 -5.62 7.09 6.69
C ASN A 151 -4.11 6.88 6.77
N TRP A 152 -3.67 5.65 7.09
CA TRP A 152 -2.28 5.29 6.91
C TRP A 152 -1.93 5.19 5.43
N LEU A 153 -0.83 5.79 5.05
CA LEU A 153 -0.12 5.54 3.81
C LEU A 153 1.21 4.87 4.15
N TRP A 154 1.47 3.72 3.50
CA TRP A 154 2.74 3.05 3.58
C TRP A 154 3.37 2.97 2.19
N VAL A 155 4.69 3.17 2.17
CA VAL A 155 5.54 2.90 1.00
C VAL A 155 6.58 1.88 1.43
N VAL A 156 6.51 0.68 0.86
CA VAL A 156 7.43 -0.42 1.20
C VAL A 156 8.20 -0.81 -0.05
N LEU A 157 9.53 -0.77 0.03
CA LEU A 157 10.42 -0.96 -1.12
C LEU A 157 11.42 -2.09 -0.87
N TRP A 158 11.65 -2.90 -1.87
CA TRP A 158 12.69 -3.92 -1.90
C TRP A 158 13.63 -3.74 -3.09
N PRO A 159 14.94 -4.04 -2.88
CA PRO A 159 15.61 -4.16 -1.59
C PRO A 159 15.57 -2.83 -0.81
N ASP A 160 16.14 -2.80 0.39
CA ASP A 160 16.24 -1.59 1.22
C ASP A 160 16.87 -0.41 0.48
N THR A 161 17.85 -0.68 -0.39
CA THR A 161 18.51 0.32 -1.24
C THR A 161 17.56 1.02 -2.21
N ALA A 162 16.40 0.44 -2.53
CA ALA A 162 15.37 1.09 -3.34
C ALA A 162 14.72 2.27 -2.60
N GLY A 163 14.94 2.40 -1.29
CA GLY A 163 14.55 3.57 -0.50
C GLY A 163 15.09 4.90 -1.05
N VAL A 164 16.13 4.88 -1.86
CA VAL A 164 16.64 6.07 -2.56
C VAL A 164 15.59 6.74 -3.46
N LEU A 165 14.58 6.02 -3.91
CA LEU A 165 13.43 6.56 -4.65
C LEU A 165 12.62 7.57 -3.83
N MET A 166 12.76 7.58 -2.51
CA MET A 166 12.06 8.47 -1.59
C MET A 166 12.88 9.72 -1.21
N VAL A 167 14.06 9.95 -1.82
CA VAL A 167 14.88 11.15 -1.58
C VAL A 167 14.16 12.40 -2.04
N GLU A 168 13.44 12.30 -3.16
CA GLU A 168 12.56 13.37 -3.62
C GLU A 168 11.09 13.03 -3.31
N PRO A 169 10.22 14.05 -3.13
CA PRO A 169 8.80 13.80 -2.89
C PRO A 169 8.18 12.96 -4.00
N LEU A 170 7.70 11.76 -3.66
CA LEU A 170 7.06 10.86 -4.62
C LEU A 170 5.68 11.41 -5.00
N PRO A 171 5.44 11.78 -6.27
CA PRO A 171 4.14 12.29 -6.69
C PRO A 171 3.13 11.16 -6.76
N LEU A 172 1.95 11.35 -6.14
CA LEU A 172 0.89 10.35 -6.10
C LEU A 172 -0.38 10.84 -6.81
N ARG A 173 -1.13 9.86 -7.33
CA ARG A 173 -2.51 10.01 -7.78
C ARG A 173 -3.39 8.96 -7.12
N ASP A 174 -4.66 9.33 -6.90
CA ASP A 174 -5.70 8.39 -6.49
C ASP A 174 -6.37 7.83 -7.75
N LEU A 175 -6.26 6.53 -7.96
CA LEU A 175 -6.83 5.85 -9.13
C LEU A 175 -8.37 5.81 -9.13
N ARG A 176 -9.01 6.26 -8.06
CA ARG A 176 -10.48 6.42 -8.00
C ARG A 176 -10.95 7.73 -8.64
N ASP A 177 -10.05 8.68 -8.90
CA ASP A 177 -10.41 9.96 -9.53
C ASP A 177 -10.93 9.68 -10.97
N PRO A 178 -12.19 10.04 -11.31
CA PRO A 178 -12.85 9.61 -12.54
C PRO A 178 -12.27 10.22 -13.82
N ASP A 179 -11.58 11.35 -13.70
CA ASP A 179 -11.06 12.11 -14.83
C ASP A 179 -9.71 11.59 -15.38
N GLN A 180 -9.32 10.38 -14.99
CA GLN A 180 -8.01 9.84 -15.32
C GLN A 180 -8.12 8.60 -16.22
N ASP A 181 -7.95 8.82 -17.50
CA ASP A 181 -7.60 7.73 -18.43
C ASP A 181 -6.08 7.55 -18.39
N LEU A 182 -5.61 6.71 -17.47
CA LEU A 182 -4.20 6.37 -17.34
C LEU A 182 -3.90 5.12 -18.17
N ASP A 183 -3.11 5.27 -19.21
CA ASP A 183 -2.51 4.13 -19.90
C ASP A 183 -1.39 3.56 -19.01
N LEU A 184 -1.76 2.59 -18.17
CA LEU A 184 -0.85 1.99 -17.21
C LEU A 184 -0.05 0.86 -17.84
N PRO A 185 1.28 0.90 -17.76
CA PRO A 185 2.12 -0.22 -18.20
C PRO A 185 2.02 -1.35 -17.16
N PHE A 186 1.54 -2.52 -17.58
CA PHE A 186 1.42 -3.68 -16.73
C PHE A 186 2.59 -4.65 -16.92
N GLY A 187 3.07 -5.22 -15.81
CA GLY A 187 4.14 -6.22 -15.76
C GLY A 187 3.67 -7.60 -15.28
N ALA A 188 4.62 -8.47 -14.98
CA ALA A 188 4.35 -9.75 -14.36
C ALA A 188 3.79 -9.57 -12.93
N ALA A 189 3.02 -10.55 -12.45
CA ALA A 189 2.45 -10.50 -11.10
C ALA A 189 3.54 -10.40 -10.02
N SER A 190 3.34 -9.49 -9.07
CA SER A 190 4.26 -9.27 -7.97
C SER A 190 4.36 -10.49 -7.05
N PRO A 191 5.56 -10.97 -6.70
CA PRO A 191 5.74 -12.02 -5.71
C PRO A 191 5.47 -11.52 -4.27
N ARG A 192 5.30 -10.23 -4.07
CA ARG A 192 5.04 -9.62 -2.75
C ARG A 192 3.57 -9.64 -2.36
N LEU A 193 2.69 -9.83 -3.33
CA LEU A 193 1.27 -9.98 -3.05
C LEU A 193 0.91 -11.46 -2.93
N PRO A 194 0.11 -11.86 -1.92
CA PRO A 194 -0.34 -13.25 -1.79
C PRO A 194 -1.25 -13.62 -2.97
N GLY A 195 -0.95 -14.76 -3.59
CA GLY A 195 -1.76 -15.35 -4.65
C GLY A 195 -3.01 -16.05 -4.12
#